data_0cb16b67a8847086f2cfcfdce039196a
#
_entry.id   0cb16b67a8847086f2cfcfdce039196a
#
_cell.length_a   1.000
_cell.length_b   1.000
_cell.length_c   1.000
_cell.angle_alpha   90.00
_cell.angle_beta   90.00
_cell.angle_gamma   90.00
#
_symmetry.space_group_name_H-M   'P 1'
#
loop_
_entity.id
_entity.type
_entity.pdbx_description
1 polymer ?
#
loop_
_entity_poly.entity_id
_entity_poly.type
_entity_poly.pdbx_seq_one_letter_code
_entity_poly.pdbx_strand_id
1 'polypeptide(L)'
;MSITPLMPVYPRCGFRPVRGEGCYLIGEDGRRALDFAAGIAVNALGHGHPHLTKAICEQAASLMHVSTLYGSPQGEARAQRIVDNSFADTVFFTNSGVEAIECAIKTARRYHFANGNPQRHKLITFKNAFHGRSLGAISATDQAKMRDGFEPRSPGFAH
;
A
#
# COMPACT_ATOMS: atom_id res chain seq x y z
N MET A 1 -26.60 6.91 19.42
CA MET A 1 -25.38 6.23 18.96
C MET A 1 -24.21 6.90 19.65
N SER A 2 -23.36 6.15 20.34
CA SER A 2 -22.14 6.73 20.93
C SER A 2 -21.13 6.99 19.80
N ILE A 3 -20.67 8.22 19.70
CA ILE A 3 -19.59 8.59 18.78
C ILE A 3 -18.30 7.99 19.32
N THR A 4 -17.65 7.11 18.57
CA THR A 4 -16.34 6.58 18.94
C THR A 4 -15.24 7.51 18.41
N PRO A 5 -14.08 7.66 19.14
CA PRO A 5 -12.96 8.47 18.66
C PRO A 5 -12.40 8.01 17.29
N LEU A 6 -12.54 6.72 16.99
CA LEU A 6 -12.20 6.16 15.68
C LEU A 6 -13.43 6.12 14.79
N MET A 7 -13.37 6.79 13.63
CA MET A 7 -14.46 6.78 12.66
C MET A 7 -14.83 5.33 12.28
N PRO A 8 -16.11 4.94 12.37
CA PRO A 8 -16.55 3.56 12.18
C PRO A 8 -16.74 3.21 10.68
N VAL A 9 -15.68 3.38 9.89
CA VAL A 9 -15.71 3.12 8.43
C VAL A 9 -15.57 1.64 8.07
N TYR A 10 -15.16 0.80 9.01
CA TYR A 10 -15.02 -0.64 8.83
C TYR A 10 -15.75 -1.41 9.92
N PRO A 11 -16.48 -2.48 9.58
CA PRO A 11 -17.00 -3.39 10.58
C PRO A 11 -15.84 -4.12 11.24
N ARG A 12 -15.70 -3.99 12.55
CA ARG A 12 -14.68 -4.68 13.34
C ARG A 12 -15.28 -5.90 14.01
N CYS A 13 -14.55 -7.01 14.02
CA CYS A 13 -14.94 -8.15 14.85
C CYS A 13 -14.69 -7.84 16.33
N GLY A 14 -15.34 -8.57 17.22
CA GLY A 14 -15.21 -8.38 18.67
C GLY A 14 -13.89 -8.89 19.26
N PHE A 15 -12.96 -9.40 18.45
CA PHE A 15 -11.64 -9.82 18.89
C PHE A 15 -10.68 -8.63 18.90
N ARG A 16 -10.02 -8.38 20.02
CA ARG A 16 -9.09 -7.26 20.23
C ARG A 16 -7.68 -7.78 20.52
N PRO A 17 -6.85 -7.99 19.50
CA PRO A 17 -5.49 -8.47 19.69
C PRO A 17 -4.61 -7.41 20.36
N VAL A 18 -3.80 -7.84 21.34
CA VAL A 18 -2.82 -7.00 22.04
C VAL A 18 -1.38 -7.50 21.80
N ARG A 19 -1.22 -8.74 21.33
CA ARG A 19 0.07 -9.34 21.02
C ARG A 19 -0.06 -10.32 19.85
N GLY A 20 1.01 -10.48 19.10
CA GLY A 20 1.13 -11.52 18.08
C GLY A 20 2.42 -12.32 18.25
N GLU A 21 2.40 -13.60 17.87
CA GLU A 21 3.52 -14.53 17.97
C GLU A 21 3.45 -15.54 16.82
N GLY A 22 4.39 -15.46 15.89
CA GLY A 22 4.34 -16.27 14.67
C GLY A 22 3.03 -16.05 13.91
N CYS A 23 2.27 -17.10 13.69
CA CYS A 23 0.96 -17.04 13.02
C CYS A 23 -0.23 -16.86 13.98
N TYR A 24 -0.01 -16.50 15.24
CA TYR A 24 -1.07 -16.37 16.23
C TYR A 24 -1.22 -14.94 16.76
N LEU A 25 -2.45 -14.56 17.03
CA LEU A 25 -2.83 -13.36 17.75
C LEU A 25 -3.34 -13.72 19.14
N ILE A 26 -2.99 -12.92 20.14
CA ILE A 26 -3.45 -13.05 21.52
C ILE A 26 -4.31 -11.83 21.84
N GLY A 27 -5.57 -12.07 22.20
CA GLY A 27 -6.51 -11.04 22.59
C GLY A 27 -6.28 -10.48 24.00
N GLU A 28 -6.88 -9.33 24.28
CA GLU A 28 -6.91 -8.74 25.62
C GLU A 28 -7.61 -9.62 26.66
N ASP A 29 -8.47 -10.53 26.20
CA ASP A 29 -9.18 -11.55 26.99
C ASP A 29 -8.40 -12.86 27.15
N GLY A 30 -7.15 -12.91 26.68
CA GLY A 30 -6.28 -14.08 26.72
C GLY A 30 -6.55 -15.13 25.63
N ARG A 31 -7.59 -14.98 24.82
CA ARG A 31 -7.86 -15.92 23.72
C ARG A 31 -6.72 -15.90 22.72
N ARG A 32 -6.34 -17.09 22.24
CA ARG A 32 -5.37 -17.27 21.17
C ARG A 32 -6.10 -17.63 19.88
N ALA A 33 -5.85 -16.88 18.82
CA ALA A 33 -6.46 -17.08 17.50
C ALA A 33 -5.40 -17.27 16.43
N LEU A 34 -5.62 -18.19 15.50
CA LEU A 34 -4.79 -18.35 14.32
C LEU A 34 -5.10 -17.23 13.32
N ASP A 35 -4.09 -16.48 12.90
CA ASP A 35 -4.23 -15.32 12.02
C ASP A 35 -4.07 -15.69 10.55
N PHE A 36 -5.17 -16.07 9.90
CA PHE A 36 -5.20 -16.25 8.45
C PHE A 36 -5.35 -14.94 7.67
N ALA A 37 -5.63 -13.81 8.34
CA ALA A 37 -5.75 -12.52 7.69
C ALA A 37 -4.40 -11.87 7.44
N ALA A 38 -3.42 -12.14 8.32
CA ALA A 38 -2.04 -11.64 8.22
C ALA A 38 -1.94 -10.13 7.89
N GLY A 39 -2.85 -9.31 8.44
CA GLY A 39 -2.93 -7.87 8.12
C GLY A 39 -3.35 -7.60 6.67
N ILE A 40 -4.20 -8.45 6.09
CA ILE A 40 -4.56 -8.49 4.66
C ILE A 40 -3.33 -8.85 3.80
N ALA A 41 -2.72 -10.00 4.13
CA ALA A 41 -1.55 -10.60 3.46
C ALA A 41 -0.25 -9.75 3.55
N VAL A 42 -0.09 -8.95 4.59
CA VAL A 42 1.10 -8.10 4.79
C VAL A 42 2.15 -8.77 5.68
N ASN A 43 1.72 -9.48 6.75
CA ASN A 43 2.62 -10.10 7.73
C ASN A 43 3.15 -11.46 7.26
N ALA A 44 3.84 -11.50 6.12
CA ALA A 44 4.34 -12.74 5.52
C ALA A 44 5.29 -13.55 6.41
N LEU A 45 6.02 -12.89 7.32
CA LEU A 45 6.95 -13.53 8.28
C LEU A 45 6.28 -13.86 9.62
N GLY A 46 4.99 -13.55 9.77
CA GLY A 46 4.30 -13.67 11.05
C GLY A 46 4.62 -12.52 12.02
N HIS A 47 3.97 -12.60 13.18
CA HIS A 47 4.09 -11.58 14.23
C HIS A 47 5.36 -11.78 15.06
N GLY A 48 6.04 -10.68 15.39
CA GLY A 48 7.19 -10.70 16.29
C GLY A 48 8.41 -11.47 15.76
N HIS A 49 8.59 -11.53 14.42
CA HIS A 49 9.71 -12.24 13.81
C HIS A 49 11.06 -11.68 14.32
N PRO A 50 11.93 -12.49 14.97
CA PRO A 50 13.08 -11.97 15.70
C PRO A 50 14.05 -11.15 14.86
N HIS A 51 14.38 -11.65 13.66
CA HIS A 51 15.28 -10.94 12.74
C HIS A 51 14.71 -9.59 12.29
N LEU A 52 13.42 -9.55 11.92
CA LEU A 52 12.76 -8.32 11.47
C LEU A 52 12.66 -7.30 12.60
N THR A 53 12.26 -7.74 13.79
CA THR A 53 12.19 -6.87 14.98
C THR A 53 13.55 -6.29 15.32
N LYS A 54 14.61 -7.10 15.32
CA LYS A 54 15.98 -6.64 15.56
C LYS A 54 16.40 -5.61 14.52
N ALA A 55 16.21 -5.88 13.23
CA ALA A 55 16.60 -4.97 12.14
C ALA A 55 15.87 -3.62 12.24
N ILE A 56 14.57 -3.63 12.59
CA ILE A 56 13.80 -2.39 12.78
C ILE A 56 14.33 -1.60 13.97
N CYS A 57 14.58 -2.24 15.11
CA CYS A 57 15.11 -1.57 16.31
C CYS A 57 16.50 -0.96 16.07
N GLU A 58 17.39 -1.69 15.42
CA GLU A 58 18.73 -1.20 15.09
C GLU A 58 18.67 -0.01 14.13
N GLN A 59 17.86 -0.09 13.08
CA GLN A 59 17.70 1.01 12.13
C GLN A 59 17.04 2.22 12.76
N ALA A 60 16.02 2.03 13.58
CA ALA A 60 15.33 3.12 14.29
C ALA A 60 16.26 3.86 15.27
N ALA A 61 17.17 3.13 15.91
CA ALA A 61 18.18 3.72 16.80
C ALA A 61 19.31 4.47 16.05
N SER A 62 19.50 4.16 14.77
CA SER A 62 20.55 4.76 13.94
C SER A 62 20.04 5.95 13.12
N LEU A 63 19.06 5.72 12.24
CA LEU A 63 18.57 6.73 11.32
C LEU A 63 17.17 6.37 10.84
N MET A 64 16.18 7.19 11.19
CA MET A 64 14.77 6.92 10.83
C MET A 64 14.35 7.57 9.51
N HIS A 65 14.77 8.81 9.24
CA HIS A 65 14.30 9.56 8.08
C HIS A 65 15.30 10.64 7.67
N VAL A 66 15.50 10.77 6.35
CA VAL A 66 16.41 11.79 5.78
C VAL A 66 15.78 12.59 4.63
N SER A 67 14.52 12.35 4.27
CA SER A 67 13.87 12.94 3.10
C SER A 67 14.53 12.49 1.78
N THR A 68 14.01 13.00 0.68
CA THR A 68 14.58 12.79 -0.67
C THR A 68 15.76 13.71 -0.98
N LEU A 69 16.15 14.56 -0.01
CA LEU A 69 17.31 15.46 -0.17
C LEU A 69 18.65 14.72 -0.08
N TYR A 70 18.66 13.55 0.52
CA TYR A 70 19.86 12.75 0.74
C TYR A 70 19.71 11.37 0.12
N GLY A 71 20.82 10.78 -0.32
CA GLY A 71 20.86 9.38 -0.73
C GLY A 71 20.58 8.45 0.46
N SER A 72 20.00 7.28 0.17
CA SER A 72 19.74 6.24 1.15
C SER A 72 20.40 4.94 0.72
N PRO A 73 21.52 4.56 1.32
CA PRO A 73 22.20 3.31 0.95
C PRO A 73 21.30 2.08 1.05
N GLN A 74 20.42 2.03 2.07
CA GLN A 74 19.46 0.94 2.22
C GLN A 74 18.38 0.96 1.12
N GLY A 75 17.91 2.15 0.73
CA GLY A 75 16.97 2.34 -0.36
C GLY A 75 17.56 1.93 -1.70
N GLU A 76 18.79 2.36 -1.97
CA GLU A 76 19.54 2.03 -3.20
C GLU A 76 19.80 0.52 -3.31
N ALA A 77 20.27 -0.11 -2.24
CA ALA A 77 20.50 -1.56 -2.21
C ALA A 77 19.19 -2.35 -2.42
N ARG A 78 18.06 -1.86 -1.87
CA ARG A 78 16.75 -2.48 -2.11
C ARG A 78 16.30 -2.30 -3.55
N ALA A 79 16.48 -1.10 -4.13
CA ALA A 79 16.16 -0.83 -5.53
C ALA A 79 16.97 -1.72 -6.46
N GLN A 80 18.28 -1.82 -6.24
CA GLN A 80 19.18 -2.67 -7.03
C GLN A 80 18.73 -4.13 -7.00
N ARG A 81 18.38 -4.66 -5.80
CA ARG A 81 17.88 -6.03 -5.68
C ARG A 81 16.59 -6.27 -6.46
N ILE A 82 15.69 -5.28 -6.57
CA ILE A 82 14.47 -5.39 -7.36
C ILE A 82 14.81 -5.38 -8.85
N VAL A 83 15.68 -4.48 -9.30
CA VAL A 83 16.16 -4.41 -10.69
C VAL A 83 16.80 -5.73 -11.10
N ASP A 84 17.74 -6.27 -10.30
CA ASP A 84 18.44 -7.53 -10.61
C ASP A 84 17.51 -8.74 -10.72
N ASN A 85 16.30 -8.69 -10.18
CA ASN A 85 15.35 -9.80 -10.14
C ASN A 85 14.03 -9.51 -10.87
N SER A 86 13.99 -8.49 -11.73
CA SER A 86 12.81 -8.13 -12.51
C SER A 86 13.18 -7.58 -13.89
N PHE A 87 12.18 -7.17 -14.65
CA PHE A 87 12.37 -6.47 -15.94
C PHE A 87 12.60 -4.97 -15.80
N ALA A 88 12.57 -4.44 -14.57
CA ALA A 88 12.64 -3.00 -14.34
C ALA A 88 14.09 -2.50 -14.41
N ASP A 89 14.30 -1.34 -15.01
CA ASP A 89 15.59 -0.63 -15.02
C ASP A 89 15.74 0.31 -13.83
N THR A 90 14.62 0.70 -13.21
CA THR A 90 14.60 1.64 -12.09
C THR A 90 13.40 1.41 -11.19
N VAL A 91 13.45 1.88 -9.96
CA VAL A 91 12.40 1.72 -8.94
C VAL A 91 12.10 3.07 -8.29
N PHE A 92 10.83 3.32 -8.05
CA PHE A 92 10.36 4.44 -7.24
C PHE A 92 9.58 3.90 -6.03
N PHE A 93 10.00 4.26 -4.83
CA PHE A 93 9.36 3.83 -3.60
C PHE A 93 8.28 4.82 -3.15
N THR A 94 7.19 4.29 -2.61
CA THR A 94 6.09 5.04 -2.03
C THR A 94 5.70 4.43 -0.68
N ASN A 95 4.90 5.14 0.13
CA ASN A 95 4.50 4.65 1.45
C ASN A 95 3.35 3.62 1.40
N SER A 96 2.62 3.56 0.29
CA SER A 96 1.44 2.71 0.16
C SER A 96 1.18 2.28 -1.28
N GLY A 97 0.39 1.21 -1.45
CA GLY A 97 -0.03 0.76 -2.77
C GLY A 97 -0.87 1.81 -3.52
N VAL A 98 -1.69 2.59 -2.83
CA VAL A 98 -2.46 3.66 -3.48
C VAL A 98 -1.55 4.76 -4.03
N GLU A 99 -0.50 5.12 -3.33
CA GLU A 99 0.50 6.08 -3.83
C GLU A 99 1.29 5.52 -5.02
N ALA A 100 1.58 4.21 -5.01
CA ALA A 100 2.20 3.55 -6.16
C ALA A 100 1.29 3.61 -7.40
N ILE A 101 -0.01 3.40 -7.25
CA ILE A 101 -0.99 3.53 -8.33
C ILE A 101 -1.09 4.99 -8.82
N GLU A 102 -1.14 5.97 -7.92
CA GLU A 102 -1.12 7.40 -8.30
C GLU A 102 0.18 7.75 -9.06
N CYS A 103 1.31 7.22 -8.62
CA CYS A 103 2.58 7.38 -9.33
C CYS A 103 2.51 6.76 -10.73
N ALA A 104 2.00 5.55 -10.87
CA ALA A 104 1.86 4.87 -12.16
C ALA A 104 0.97 5.64 -13.13
N ILE A 105 -0.20 6.13 -12.67
CA ILE A 105 -1.12 6.96 -13.47
C ILE A 105 -0.41 8.23 -13.97
N LYS A 106 0.25 8.94 -13.06
CA LYS A 106 0.96 10.19 -13.38
C LYS A 106 2.13 9.95 -14.34
N THR A 107 2.91 8.91 -14.10
CA THR A 107 4.08 8.55 -14.95
C THR A 107 3.63 8.19 -16.36
N ALA A 108 2.61 7.34 -16.51
CA ALA A 108 2.09 6.99 -17.82
C ALA A 108 1.61 8.21 -18.62
N ARG A 109 0.86 9.11 -17.97
CA ARG A 109 0.38 10.35 -18.61
C ARG A 109 1.53 11.28 -18.94
N ARG A 110 2.49 11.47 -18.02
CA ARG A 110 3.65 12.36 -18.23
C ARG A 110 4.57 11.85 -19.32
N TYR A 111 4.77 10.54 -19.39
CA TYR A 111 5.57 9.90 -20.46
C TYR A 111 5.02 10.27 -21.84
N HIS A 112 3.74 10.07 -22.09
CA HIS A 112 3.13 10.39 -23.37
C HIS A 112 3.10 11.89 -23.67
N PHE A 113 2.84 12.71 -22.67
CA PHE A 113 2.93 14.18 -22.82
C PHE A 113 4.33 14.62 -23.24
N ALA A 114 5.37 14.14 -22.56
CA ALA A 114 6.77 14.49 -22.85
C ALA A 114 7.23 14.03 -24.24
N ASN A 115 6.64 12.95 -24.77
CA ASN A 115 6.92 12.43 -26.10
C ASN A 115 5.98 13.01 -27.18
N GLY A 116 5.32 14.14 -26.95
CA GLY A 116 4.49 14.82 -27.93
C GLY A 116 3.13 14.17 -28.19
N ASN A 117 2.68 13.26 -27.34
CA ASN A 117 1.41 12.53 -27.49
C ASN A 117 0.44 12.79 -26.31
N PRO A 118 0.07 14.05 -25.99
CA PRO A 118 -0.75 14.38 -24.82
C PRO A 118 -2.16 13.75 -24.86
N GLN A 119 -2.66 13.39 -26.06
CA GLN A 119 -3.93 12.71 -26.25
C GLN A 119 -3.92 11.26 -25.74
N ARG A 120 -2.76 10.65 -25.55
CA ARG A 120 -2.60 9.28 -25.03
C ARG A 120 -2.59 9.26 -23.50
N HIS A 121 -3.66 9.75 -22.88
CA HIS A 121 -3.82 9.86 -21.42
C HIS A 121 -4.77 8.83 -20.82
N LYS A 122 -5.44 8.04 -21.67
CA LYS A 122 -6.38 6.99 -21.21
C LYS A 122 -5.64 5.77 -20.68
N LEU A 123 -6.13 5.25 -19.57
CA LEU A 123 -5.66 4.00 -18.96
C LEU A 123 -6.77 2.96 -19.04
N ILE A 124 -6.40 1.74 -19.35
CA ILE A 124 -7.29 0.58 -19.33
C ILE A 124 -7.02 -0.18 -18.03
N THR A 125 -8.07 -0.49 -17.30
CA THR A 125 -8.00 -1.28 -16.08
C THR A 125 -8.95 -2.48 -16.16
N PHE A 126 -8.67 -3.52 -15.39
CA PHE A 126 -9.48 -4.75 -15.43
C PHE A 126 -10.76 -4.61 -14.61
N LYS A 127 -11.81 -5.27 -15.07
CA LYS A 127 -13.06 -5.40 -14.31
C LYS A 127 -12.79 -6.05 -12.94
N ASN A 128 -13.52 -5.58 -11.93
CA ASN A 128 -13.38 -6.01 -10.53
C ASN A 128 -12.01 -5.74 -9.89
N ALA A 129 -11.10 -5.06 -10.57
CA ALA A 129 -9.81 -4.69 -9.98
C ALA A 129 -9.97 -3.70 -8.82
N PHE A 130 -9.05 -3.78 -7.88
CA PHE A 130 -8.89 -2.83 -6.78
C PHE A 130 -7.54 -2.12 -6.90
N HIS A 131 -7.56 -0.80 -6.99
CA HIS A 131 -6.35 0.02 -7.17
C HIS A 131 -6.08 0.98 -6.00
N GLY A 132 -6.96 1.05 -5.03
CA GLY A 132 -6.84 1.95 -3.88
C GLY A 132 -8.08 2.81 -3.67
N ARG A 133 -7.98 3.79 -2.78
CA ARG A 133 -9.11 4.63 -2.35
C ARG A 133 -8.87 6.14 -2.48
N SER A 134 -7.76 6.60 -3.07
CA SER A 134 -7.63 7.98 -3.52
C SER A 134 -8.56 8.23 -4.72
N LEU A 135 -8.88 9.47 -5.03
CA LEU A 135 -9.79 9.80 -6.12
C LEU A 135 -9.28 9.32 -7.48
N GLY A 136 -7.96 9.34 -7.72
CA GLY A 136 -7.37 8.77 -8.93
C GLY A 136 -7.44 7.24 -8.96
N ALA A 137 -7.03 6.57 -7.88
CA ALA A 137 -7.08 5.11 -7.78
C ALA A 137 -8.52 4.57 -7.79
N ILE A 138 -9.47 5.28 -7.19
CA ILE A 138 -10.89 4.90 -7.21
C ILE A 138 -11.47 5.00 -8.62
N SER A 139 -10.98 5.96 -9.43
CA SER A 139 -11.38 6.10 -10.83
C SER A 139 -10.90 4.92 -11.70
N ALA A 140 -9.77 4.30 -11.33
CA ALA A 140 -9.24 3.09 -11.94
C ALA A 140 -9.93 1.80 -11.44
N THR A 141 -10.58 1.84 -10.28
CA THR A 141 -11.26 0.70 -9.65
C THR A 141 -12.61 0.45 -10.29
N ASP A 142 -12.93 -0.79 -10.65
CA ASP A 142 -14.24 -1.17 -11.25
C ASP A 142 -15.20 -1.83 -10.23
N GLN A 143 -15.08 -1.54 -8.97
CA GLN A 143 -16.00 -2.04 -7.94
C GLN A 143 -16.97 -0.94 -7.52
N ALA A 144 -18.25 -1.04 -7.90
CA ALA A 144 -19.28 -0.03 -7.61
C ALA A 144 -19.31 0.37 -6.13
N LYS A 145 -19.30 -0.61 -5.22
CA LYS A 145 -19.26 -0.35 -3.76
C LYS A 145 -18.11 0.52 -3.26
N MET A 146 -17.05 0.67 -4.06
CA MET A 146 -15.90 1.51 -3.74
C MET A 146 -16.00 2.90 -4.37
N ARG A 147 -16.82 3.04 -5.41
CA ARG A 147 -16.96 4.28 -6.21
C ARG A 147 -18.15 5.12 -5.83
N ASP A 148 -19.25 4.44 -5.46
CA ASP A 148 -20.54 5.09 -5.22
C ASP A 148 -20.42 6.17 -4.12
N GLY A 149 -20.89 7.37 -4.45
CA GLY A 149 -20.82 8.53 -3.55
C GLY A 149 -19.54 9.35 -3.62
N PHE A 150 -18.57 9.00 -4.50
CA PHE A 150 -17.30 9.73 -4.68
C PHE A 150 -17.17 10.38 -6.07
N GLU A 151 -18.28 10.66 -6.72
CA GLU A 151 -18.31 11.39 -7.99
C GLU A 151 -18.04 12.91 -7.80
N PRO A 152 -17.45 13.62 -8.78
CA PRO A 152 -17.06 13.12 -10.11
C PRO A 152 -15.72 12.36 -10.10
N ARG A 153 -15.62 11.34 -10.95
CA ARG A 153 -14.38 10.59 -11.13
C ARG A 153 -13.37 11.34 -11.99
N SER A 154 -12.09 11.07 -11.77
CA SER A 154 -11.04 11.53 -12.67
C SER A 154 -11.24 10.94 -14.08
N PRO A 155 -11.19 11.74 -15.14
CA PRO A 155 -11.40 11.26 -16.51
C PRO A 155 -10.22 10.41 -17.00
N GLY A 156 -10.47 9.65 -18.07
CA GLY A 156 -9.43 8.91 -18.78
C GLY A 156 -9.21 7.48 -18.30
N PHE A 157 -10.23 6.84 -17.74
CA PHE A 157 -10.22 5.41 -17.41
C PHE A 157 -11.26 4.64 -18.23
N ALA A 158 -10.90 3.42 -18.64
CA ALA A 158 -11.76 2.44 -19.27
C ALA A 158 -11.59 1.08 -18.58
N HIS A 159 -12.68 0.27 -18.54
CA HIS A 159 -12.72 -1.01 -17.85
C HIS A 159 -13.11 -2.13 -18.81
#